data_54e5bfe531fc2dcc64a4fb0dac3cc5df
#
_entry.id   54e5bfe531fc2dcc64a4fb0dac3cc5df
#
_cell.length_a   1.000
_cell.length_b   1.000
_cell.length_c   1.000
_cell.angle_alpha   90.00
_cell.angle_beta   90.00
_cell.angle_gamma   90.00
#
_symmetry.space_group_name_H-M   'P 1'
#
loop_
_entity.id
_entity.type
_entity.pdbx_description
1 polymer ?
#
loop_
_entity_poly.entity_id
_entity_poly.type
_entity_poly.pdbx_seq_one_letter_code
_entity_poly.pdbx_strand_id
1 'polypeptide(L)'
;PVMGWRSPNFVYRPSGTKDIRVLTKNYKLSDDIAFRFSNRSWEEFPLTTDKFMDWANASWDQPLLNLFMDYETFGEHQWAESGIFEFLKALPEAWINTRENRTFMTISEAIDAFEPVGEIDIPHTITWADNERDLTAWLGNGMQQQAITALYSLESAINGSGDWALIEDWRKLQTSDHFYYMCTKWFSDGDVHAYFSP
;
A
#
# COMPACT_ATOMS: atom_id res chain seq x y z
N PRO A 1 10.71 6.43 11.51
CA PRO A 1 9.36 5.86 11.52
C PRO A 1 8.33 6.90 11.90
N VAL A 2 7.48 7.26 10.95
CA VAL A 2 6.45 8.29 11.12
C VAL A 2 5.45 7.92 12.22
N MET A 3 5.08 6.66 12.33
CA MET A 3 4.13 6.19 13.34
C MET A 3 4.65 6.29 14.77
N GLY A 4 5.96 6.14 14.99
CA GLY A 4 6.55 6.08 16.32
C GLY A 4 5.92 4.97 17.16
N TRP A 5 5.36 5.34 18.31
CA TRP A 5 4.66 4.43 19.22
C TRP A 5 3.19 4.18 18.87
N ARG A 6 2.66 4.87 17.85
CA ARG A 6 1.25 4.77 17.46
C ARG A 6 0.94 3.44 16.80
N SER A 7 -0.23 2.88 17.14
CA SER A 7 -0.72 1.66 16.48
C SER A 7 -1.32 1.98 15.11
N PRO A 8 -1.11 1.14 14.10
CA PRO A 8 -1.77 1.28 12.81
C PRO A 8 -3.27 0.92 12.81
N ASN A 9 -3.78 0.43 13.93
CA ASN A 9 -5.14 -0.10 14.04
C ASN A 9 -6.17 0.94 14.51
N PHE A 10 -5.86 2.22 14.33
CA PHE A 10 -6.75 3.35 14.61
C PHE A 10 -6.86 4.28 13.40
N VAL A 11 -7.91 5.09 13.41
CA VAL A 11 -8.06 6.21 12.48
C VAL A 11 -7.21 7.39 12.98
N TYR A 12 -6.54 8.05 12.06
CA TYR A 12 -5.78 9.28 12.30
C TYR A 12 -6.24 10.38 11.37
N ARG A 13 -5.68 11.57 11.53
CA ARG A 13 -5.81 12.67 10.57
C ARG A 13 -4.43 13.24 10.26
N PRO A 14 -4.22 13.83 9.07
CA PRO A 14 -2.99 14.57 8.79
C PRO A 14 -2.92 15.82 9.68
N SER A 15 -1.71 16.20 10.06
CA SER A 15 -1.50 17.48 10.73
C SER A 15 -1.96 18.64 9.84
N GLY A 16 -2.66 19.59 10.46
CA GLY A 16 -3.12 20.80 9.77
C GLY A 16 -4.43 20.67 8.98
N THR A 17 -5.07 19.52 8.92
CA THR A 17 -6.40 19.36 8.30
C THR A 17 -7.36 18.55 9.19
N LYS A 18 -8.66 18.88 9.08
CA LYS A 18 -9.73 18.19 9.82
C LYS A 18 -10.60 17.32 8.92
N ASP A 19 -10.50 17.50 7.63
CA ASP A 19 -11.45 16.92 6.65
C ASP A 19 -10.96 15.58 6.08
N ILE A 20 -9.70 15.25 6.31
CA ILE A 20 -9.09 14.01 5.83
C ILE A 20 -8.91 13.03 6.99
N ARG A 21 -9.22 11.76 6.72
CA ARG A 21 -8.93 10.64 7.61
C ARG A 21 -7.85 9.78 7.00
N VAL A 22 -7.00 9.22 7.85
CA VAL A 22 -5.89 8.37 7.45
C VAL A 22 -6.02 7.02 8.13
N LEU A 23 -6.05 5.97 7.34
CA LEU A 23 -5.87 4.59 7.78
C LEU A 23 -4.46 4.16 7.43
N THR A 24 -3.76 3.59 8.38
CA THR A 24 -2.38 3.17 8.20
C THR A 24 -2.27 1.65 8.12
N LYS A 25 -1.37 1.16 7.27
CA LYS A 25 -1.11 -0.26 7.10
C LYS A 25 -0.60 -0.89 8.41
N ASN A 26 -1.25 -1.96 8.89
CA ASN A 26 -0.59 -2.88 9.80
C ASN A 26 0.47 -3.65 9.02
N TYR A 27 1.67 -3.08 8.95
CA TYR A 27 2.71 -3.57 8.06
C TYR A 27 3.18 -4.98 8.42
N LYS A 28 3.25 -5.30 9.71
CA LYS A 28 3.70 -6.61 10.16
C LYS A 28 2.79 -7.72 9.63
N LEU A 29 1.51 -7.65 9.95
CA LEU A 29 0.53 -8.66 9.53
C LEU A 29 0.32 -8.67 8.01
N SER A 30 0.36 -7.51 7.37
CA SER A 30 0.26 -7.44 5.90
C SER A 30 1.47 -8.08 5.22
N ASP A 31 2.69 -7.81 5.72
CA ASP A 31 3.93 -8.35 5.17
C ASP A 31 4.10 -9.84 5.49
N ASP A 32 3.51 -10.33 6.58
CA ASP A 32 3.47 -11.77 6.89
C ASP A 32 2.71 -12.54 5.80
N ILE A 33 1.64 -11.95 5.26
CA ILE A 33 0.92 -12.50 4.12
C ILE A 33 1.68 -12.24 2.81
N ALA A 34 2.07 -11.00 2.54
CA ALA A 34 2.57 -10.60 1.23
C ALA A 34 3.97 -11.15 0.92
N PHE A 35 4.87 -11.18 1.89
CA PHE A 35 6.28 -11.48 1.65
C PHE A 35 6.79 -12.74 2.36
N ARG A 36 6.16 -13.13 3.46
CA ARG A 36 6.67 -14.23 4.29
C ARG A 36 5.88 -15.53 4.14
N PHE A 37 4.70 -15.50 3.55
CA PHE A 37 3.77 -16.63 3.50
C PHE A 37 4.41 -17.93 2.98
N SER A 38 5.15 -17.85 1.87
CA SER A 38 5.84 -19.01 1.27
C SER A 38 7.30 -19.16 1.69
N ASN A 39 7.83 -18.28 2.53
CA ASN A 39 9.23 -18.31 2.94
C ASN A 39 9.48 -19.41 3.99
N ARG A 40 9.99 -20.55 3.53
CA ARG A 40 10.29 -21.71 4.39
C ARG A 40 11.42 -21.48 5.42
N SER A 41 12.18 -20.41 5.25
CA SER A 41 13.24 -20.03 6.21
C SER A 41 12.72 -19.08 7.29
N TRP A 42 11.49 -18.64 7.19
CA TRP A 42 10.87 -17.80 8.21
C TRP A 42 10.54 -18.65 9.45
N GLU A 43 10.91 -18.18 10.63
CA GLU A 43 10.73 -18.91 11.90
C GLU A 43 9.26 -19.29 12.17
N GLU A 44 8.33 -18.49 11.67
CA GLU A 44 6.91 -18.70 11.84
C GLU A 44 6.27 -19.48 10.67
N PHE A 45 7.07 -20.00 9.73
CA PHE A 45 6.53 -20.84 8.66
C PHE A 45 6.03 -22.21 9.22
N PRO A 46 4.89 -22.74 8.74
CA PRO A 46 3.93 -22.12 7.81
C PRO A 46 3.00 -21.13 8.48
N LEU A 47 2.55 -20.11 7.74
CA LEU A 47 1.48 -19.23 8.19
C LEU A 47 0.13 -19.92 7.96
N THR A 48 -0.50 -20.35 9.04
CA THR A 48 -1.86 -20.89 9.01
C THR A 48 -2.87 -19.82 9.37
N THR A 49 -4.14 -20.04 9.00
CA THR A 49 -5.23 -19.14 9.38
C THR A 49 -5.34 -18.98 10.88
N ASP A 50 -5.24 -20.08 11.65
CA ASP A 50 -5.32 -20.04 13.12
C ASP A 50 -4.19 -19.19 13.72
N LYS A 51 -2.94 -19.42 13.28
CA LYS A 51 -1.79 -18.62 13.72
C LYS A 51 -1.96 -17.13 13.40
N PHE A 52 -2.42 -16.82 12.20
CA PHE A 52 -2.69 -15.43 11.82
C PHE A 52 -3.78 -14.82 12.69
N MET A 53 -4.83 -15.57 12.98
CA MET A 53 -5.92 -15.12 13.85
C MET A 53 -5.46 -14.87 15.29
N ASP A 54 -4.56 -15.67 15.83
CA ASP A 54 -3.97 -15.43 17.15
C ASP A 54 -3.21 -14.09 17.18
N TRP A 55 -2.43 -13.80 16.13
CA TRP A 55 -1.71 -12.52 16.03
C TRP A 55 -2.65 -11.34 15.82
N ALA A 56 -3.66 -11.49 14.97
CA ALA A 56 -4.66 -10.46 14.74
C ALA A 56 -5.45 -10.15 16.01
N ASN A 57 -5.73 -11.16 16.82
CA ASN A 57 -6.42 -11.02 18.09
C ASN A 57 -5.56 -10.46 19.22
N ALA A 58 -4.25 -10.42 19.11
CA ALA A 58 -3.38 -9.79 20.10
C ALA A 58 -3.69 -8.29 20.30
N SER A 59 -4.31 -7.64 19.30
CA SER A 59 -4.77 -6.25 19.36
C SER A 59 -6.30 -6.15 19.42
N TRP A 60 -6.94 -7.04 20.16
CA TRP A 60 -8.40 -7.17 20.22
C TRP A 60 -9.12 -5.92 20.79
N ASP A 61 -8.43 -5.13 21.57
CA ASP A 61 -8.88 -3.87 22.19
C ASP A 61 -8.83 -2.69 21.23
N GLN A 62 -8.29 -2.87 20.02
CA GLN A 62 -8.18 -1.84 19.01
C GLN A 62 -9.32 -1.97 17.98
N PRO A 63 -9.86 -0.84 17.48
CA PRO A 63 -11.07 -0.84 16.70
C PRO A 63 -10.93 -1.42 15.30
N LEU A 64 -9.73 -1.36 14.72
CA LEU A 64 -9.47 -1.72 13.34
C LEU A 64 -8.31 -2.70 13.21
N LEU A 65 -8.30 -3.45 12.12
CA LEU A 65 -7.15 -4.17 11.61
C LEU A 65 -7.00 -3.82 10.13
N ASN A 66 -6.03 -2.97 9.82
CA ASN A 66 -5.82 -2.47 8.47
C ASN A 66 -4.79 -3.34 7.74
N LEU A 67 -5.27 -4.29 6.94
CA LEU A 67 -4.42 -5.06 6.03
C LEU A 67 -4.36 -4.32 4.69
N PHE A 68 -3.15 -4.12 4.20
CA PHE A 68 -2.90 -3.45 2.93
C PHE A 68 -1.74 -4.12 2.22
N MET A 69 -1.94 -4.58 1.00
CA MET A 69 -0.94 -5.26 0.18
C MET A 69 -1.30 -5.17 -1.29
N ASP A 70 -0.34 -5.41 -2.14
CA ASP A 70 -0.52 -5.40 -3.58
C ASP A 70 -1.44 -6.57 -3.99
N TYR A 71 -2.23 -6.34 -5.03
CA TYR A 71 -3.19 -7.33 -5.52
C TYR A 71 -2.48 -8.57 -6.03
N GLU A 72 -1.29 -8.39 -6.62
CA GLU A 72 -0.40 -9.42 -7.14
C GLU A 72 0.14 -10.36 -6.06
N THR A 73 -0.01 -10.00 -4.79
CA THR A 73 0.27 -10.93 -3.69
C THR A 73 -0.38 -12.29 -3.93
N PHE A 74 -1.62 -12.30 -4.44
CA PHE A 74 -2.40 -13.50 -4.64
C PHE A 74 -2.29 -14.00 -6.08
N GLY A 75 -1.31 -14.85 -6.35
CA GLY A 75 -1.14 -15.54 -7.62
C GLY A 75 0.16 -15.22 -8.36
N GLU A 76 0.82 -14.11 -8.05
CA GLU A 76 2.11 -13.74 -8.62
C GLU A 76 3.23 -13.82 -7.57
N HIS A 77 3.12 -13.08 -6.46
CA HIS A 77 4.14 -13.15 -5.39
C HIS A 77 3.99 -14.41 -4.54
N GLN A 78 2.75 -14.77 -4.24
CA GLN A 78 2.41 -16.02 -3.55
C GLN A 78 1.61 -16.91 -4.51
N TRP A 79 2.26 -17.92 -5.04
CA TRP A 79 1.67 -18.83 -6.03
C TRP A 79 0.67 -19.79 -5.40
N ALA A 80 -0.19 -20.40 -6.22
CA ALA A 80 -1.24 -21.30 -5.74
C ALA A 80 -0.68 -22.46 -4.89
N GLU A 81 0.48 -22.99 -5.26
CA GLU A 81 1.14 -24.10 -4.56
C GLU A 81 1.60 -23.73 -3.13
N SER A 82 1.67 -22.44 -2.82
CA SER A 82 1.96 -21.98 -1.46
C SER A 82 0.80 -22.20 -0.48
N GLY A 83 -0.42 -22.42 -0.98
CA GLY A 83 -1.64 -22.50 -0.19
C GLY A 83 -2.27 -21.13 0.11
N ILE A 84 -1.80 -20.05 -0.57
CA ILE A 84 -2.29 -18.68 -0.30
C ILE A 84 -3.78 -18.51 -0.57
N PHE A 85 -4.32 -19.20 -1.57
CA PHE A 85 -5.74 -19.10 -1.91
C PHE A 85 -6.64 -19.81 -0.90
N GLU A 86 -6.20 -20.94 -0.34
CA GLU A 86 -6.87 -21.63 0.75
C GLU A 86 -6.87 -20.76 2.01
N PHE A 87 -5.75 -20.14 2.32
CA PHE A 87 -5.64 -19.15 3.41
C PHE A 87 -6.60 -17.98 3.19
N LEU A 88 -6.59 -17.35 2.01
CA LEU A 88 -7.45 -16.22 1.67
C LEU A 88 -8.94 -16.60 1.77
N LYS A 89 -9.29 -17.82 1.36
CA LYS A 89 -10.66 -18.34 1.43
C LYS A 89 -11.12 -18.57 2.88
N ALA A 90 -10.23 -19.06 3.73
CA ALA A 90 -10.55 -19.38 5.14
C ALA A 90 -10.54 -18.12 6.04
N LEU A 91 -9.73 -17.13 5.72
CA LEU A 91 -9.52 -15.95 6.57
C LEU A 91 -10.80 -15.17 6.90
N PRO A 92 -11.70 -14.84 5.94
CA PRO A 92 -12.93 -14.10 6.25
C PRO A 92 -13.83 -14.81 7.25
N GLU A 93 -14.03 -16.09 7.08
CA GLU A 93 -14.86 -16.89 7.98
C GLU A 93 -14.23 -16.97 9.39
N ALA A 94 -12.93 -17.24 9.46
CA ALA A 94 -12.20 -17.26 10.71
C ALA A 94 -12.28 -15.91 11.44
N TRP A 95 -12.16 -14.79 10.72
CA TRP A 95 -12.28 -13.46 11.31
C TRP A 95 -13.64 -13.20 11.92
N ILE A 96 -14.72 -13.45 11.16
CA ILE A 96 -16.09 -13.18 11.62
C ILE A 96 -16.46 -14.08 12.81
N ASN A 97 -16.02 -15.34 12.80
CA ASN A 97 -16.37 -16.32 13.82
C ASN A 97 -15.52 -16.23 15.11
N THR A 98 -14.43 -15.47 15.08
CA THR A 98 -13.53 -15.38 16.24
C THR A 98 -14.15 -14.66 17.43
N ARG A 99 -14.96 -13.64 17.20
CA ARG A 99 -15.63 -12.85 18.23
C ARG A 99 -16.93 -12.24 17.71
N GLU A 100 -17.90 -12.07 18.59
CA GLU A 100 -19.04 -11.19 18.34
C GLU A 100 -18.53 -9.79 17.99
N ASN A 101 -19.16 -9.11 17.04
CA ASN A 101 -18.81 -7.78 16.55
C ASN A 101 -17.59 -7.69 15.60
N ARG A 102 -17.04 -8.81 15.15
CA ARG A 102 -16.08 -8.79 14.05
C ARG A 102 -16.79 -8.66 12.72
N THR A 103 -16.33 -7.76 11.89
CA THR A 103 -16.89 -7.54 10.54
C THR A 103 -15.81 -7.04 9.58
N PHE A 104 -16.13 -6.99 8.31
CA PHE A 104 -15.38 -6.25 7.31
C PHE A 104 -16.08 -4.93 7.04
N MET A 105 -15.30 -3.90 6.80
CA MET A 105 -15.78 -2.56 6.51
C MET A 105 -15.07 -2.01 5.27
N THR A 106 -15.76 -1.25 4.49
CA THR A 106 -15.13 -0.38 3.50
C THR A 106 -14.37 0.75 4.21
N ILE A 107 -13.46 1.39 3.50
CA ILE A 107 -12.72 2.55 4.05
C ILE A 107 -13.70 3.64 4.52
N SER A 108 -14.74 3.93 3.74
CA SER A 108 -15.73 4.93 4.10
C SER A 108 -16.48 4.58 5.39
N GLU A 109 -16.97 3.34 5.52
CA GLU A 109 -17.60 2.88 6.75
C GLU A 109 -16.69 2.98 7.97
N ALA A 110 -15.42 2.63 7.82
CA ALA A 110 -14.45 2.69 8.92
C ALA A 110 -14.18 4.13 9.38
N ILE A 111 -14.01 5.07 8.44
CA ILE A 111 -13.77 6.48 8.80
C ILE A 111 -15.03 7.19 9.34
N ASP A 112 -16.21 6.71 8.98
CA ASP A 112 -17.48 7.23 9.53
C ASP A 112 -17.77 6.64 10.92
N ALA A 113 -17.34 5.40 11.19
CA ALA A 113 -17.60 4.72 12.44
C ALA A 113 -16.62 5.11 13.57
N PHE A 114 -15.40 5.51 13.23
CA PHE A 114 -14.34 5.75 14.21
C PHE A 114 -13.72 7.13 14.09
N GLU A 115 -13.76 7.88 15.19
CA GLU A 115 -13.10 9.19 15.26
C GLU A 115 -11.57 9.05 15.27
N PRO A 116 -10.85 10.01 14.67
CA PRO A 116 -9.38 10.04 14.74
C PRO A 116 -8.88 10.15 16.17
N VAL A 117 -7.97 9.28 16.56
CA VAL A 117 -7.35 9.30 17.90
C VAL A 117 -6.16 10.26 18.01
N GLY A 118 -5.72 10.84 16.89
CA GLY A 118 -4.59 11.76 16.87
C GLY A 118 -4.20 12.20 15.47
N GLU A 119 -3.10 12.94 15.42
CA GLU A 119 -2.53 13.45 14.17
C GLU A 119 -1.28 12.68 13.78
N ILE A 120 -1.09 12.54 12.46
CA ILE A 120 0.14 12.02 11.86
C ILE A 120 0.72 13.14 10.99
N ASP A 121 1.98 13.43 11.21
CA ASP A 121 2.76 14.33 10.36
C ASP A 121 3.77 13.53 9.54
N ILE A 122 3.82 13.81 8.24
CA ILE A 122 4.78 13.22 7.31
C ILE A 122 5.53 14.39 6.67
N PRO A 123 6.60 14.89 7.32
CA PRO A 123 7.28 16.11 6.90
C PRO A 123 8.08 15.95 5.60
N HIS A 124 8.31 14.72 5.15
CA HIS A 124 9.03 14.41 3.94
C HIS A 124 8.24 13.44 3.09
N THR A 125 8.36 13.55 1.77
CA THR A 125 7.80 12.54 0.86
C THR A 125 8.50 11.21 1.11
N ILE A 126 7.71 10.18 1.33
CA ILE A 126 8.15 8.80 1.51
C ILE A 126 7.41 7.89 0.54
N THR A 127 8.08 6.84 0.12
CA THR A 127 7.50 5.80 -0.72
C THR A 127 7.82 4.43 -0.14
N TRP A 128 7.21 3.40 -0.72
CA TRP A 128 7.54 2.02 -0.42
C TRP A 128 8.71 1.51 -1.27
N ALA A 129 9.04 2.19 -2.37
CA ALA A 129 10.05 1.74 -3.30
C ALA A 129 11.47 1.89 -2.75
N ASP A 130 12.28 0.92 -3.08
CA ASP A 130 13.72 0.78 -2.83
C ASP A 130 14.18 1.02 -1.37
N ASN A 131 15.48 1.09 -1.14
CA ASN A 131 16.02 1.28 0.20
C ASN A 131 15.96 2.73 0.67
N GLU A 132 15.98 3.69 -0.25
CA GLU A 132 15.95 5.12 0.05
C GLU A 132 14.57 5.57 0.53
N ARG A 133 13.50 4.88 0.12
CA ARG A 133 12.11 5.22 0.50
C ARG A 133 11.71 6.64 0.13
N ASP A 134 12.28 7.16 -0.96
CA ASP A 134 12.02 8.49 -1.51
C ASP A 134 11.43 8.41 -2.95
N LEU A 135 11.46 9.51 -3.70
CA LEU A 135 10.94 9.58 -5.06
C LEU A 135 11.98 9.28 -6.16
N THR A 136 13.20 8.91 -5.81
CA THR A 136 14.26 8.78 -6.81
C THR A 136 14.04 7.63 -7.80
N ALA A 137 13.21 6.65 -7.48
CA ALA A 137 12.79 5.63 -8.43
C ALA A 137 11.96 6.20 -9.60
N TRP A 138 11.25 7.32 -9.40
CA TRP A 138 10.42 7.98 -10.41
C TRP A 138 10.99 9.29 -10.94
N LEU A 139 11.81 9.97 -10.13
CA LEU A 139 12.29 11.34 -10.41
C LEU A 139 13.81 11.48 -10.23
N GLY A 140 14.54 10.36 -10.22
CA GLY A 140 15.96 10.34 -9.86
C GLY A 140 16.93 10.72 -10.98
N ASN A 141 16.51 10.69 -12.24
CA ASN A 141 17.40 10.99 -13.37
C ASN A 141 16.86 12.08 -14.30
N GLY A 142 17.72 12.56 -15.18
CA GLY A 142 17.38 13.68 -16.10
C GLY A 142 16.26 13.36 -17.08
N MET A 143 16.12 12.11 -17.52
CA MET A 143 15.07 11.67 -18.43
C MET A 143 13.70 11.72 -17.73
N GLN A 144 13.61 11.20 -16.53
CA GLN A 144 12.40 11.26 -15.69
C GLN A 144 12.00 12.71 -15.40
N GLN A 145 12.94 13.56 -15.02
CA GLN A 145 12.69 14.98 -14.75
C GLN A 145 12.19 15.73 -15.99
N GLN A 146 12.76 15.47 -17.15
CA GLN A 146 12.31 16.09 -18.41
C GLN A 146 10.89 15.62 -18.77
N ALA A 147 10.61 14.34 -18.67
CA ALA A 147 9.31 13.77 -18.99
C ALA A 147 8.20 14.36 -18.10
N ILE A 148 8.39 14.38 -16.78
CA ILE A 148 7.38 14.90 -15.87
C ILE A 148 7.20 16.42 -16.02
N THR A 149 8.29 17.15 -16.23
CA THR A 149 8.22 18.60 -16.47
C THR A 149 7.46 18.91 -17.76
N ALA A 150 7.73 18.19 -18.85
CA ALA A 150 7.01 18.35 -20.10
C ALA A 150 5.52 18.05 -19.93
N LEU A 151 5.18 16.95 -19.24
CA LEU A 151 3.80 16.54 -19.00
C LEU A 151 3.01 17.60 -18.22
N TYR A 152 3.54 18.08 -17.11
CA TYR A 152 2.86 19.07 -16.28
C TYR A 152 2.89 20.48 -16.86
N SER A 153 3.81 20.79 -17.76
CA SER A 153 3.77 22.08 -18.48
C SER A 153 2.52 22.24 -19.36
N LEU A 154 1.89 21.15 -19.73
CA LEU A 154 0.67 21.13 -20.55
C LEU A 154 -0.61 21.26 -19.72
N GLU A 155 -0.55 21.13 -18.39
CA GLU A 155 -1.72 21.02 -17.49
C GLU A 155 -2.75 22.13 -17.73
N SER A 156 -2.31 23.38 -17.71
CA SER A 156 -3.20 24.54 -17.86
C SER A 156 -3.88 24.58 -19.23
N ALA A 157 -3.14 24.28 -20.29
CA ALA A 157 -3.69 24.28 -21.66
C ALA A 157 -4.70 23.15 -21.86
N ILE A 158 -4.38 21.95 -21.35
CA ILE A 158 -5.24 20.77 -21.47
C ILE A 158 -6.52 20.95 -20.67
N ASN A 159 -6.42 21.33 -19.40
CA ASN A 159 -7.59 21.58 -18.56
C ASN A 159 -8.46 22.75 -19.09
N GLY A 160 -7.84 23.77 -19.68
CA GLY A 160 -8.53 24.91 -20.30
C GLY A 160 -9.18 24.59 -21.65
N SER A 161 -8.82 23.49 -22.30
CA SER A 161 -9.38 23.11 -23.60
C SER A 161 -10.85 22.72 -23.57
N GLY A 162 -11.31 22.17 -22.44
CA GLY A 162 -12.65 21.58 -22.32
C GLY A 162 -12.82 20.25 -23.10
N ASP A 163 -11.77 19.79 -23.76
CA ASP A 163 -11.78 18.51 -24.48
C ASP A 163 -11.53 17.35 -23.51
N TRP A 164 -12.59 16.61 -23.24
CA TRP A 164 -12.54 15.49 -22.29
C TRP A 164 -11.62 14.36 -22.76
N ALA A 165 -11.54 14.08 -24.05
CA ALA A 165 -10.67 13.03 -24.56
C ALA A 165 -9.18 13.40 -24.34
N LEU A 166 -8.83 14.65 -24.59
CA LEU A 166 -7.48 15.16 -24.35
C LEU A 166 -7.12 15.15 -22.85
N ILE A 167 -8.06 15.54 -21.99
CA ILE A 167 -7.88 15.48 -20.53
C ILE A 167 -7.67 14.04 -20.06
N GLU A 168 -8.45 13.09 -20.57
CA GLU A 168 -8.34 11.67 -20.26
C GLU A 168 -6.97 11.09 -20.68
N ASP A 169 -6.51 11.41 -21.87
CA ASP A 169 -5.20 10.96 -22.35
C ASP A 169 -4.05 11.56 -21.53
N TRP A 170 -4.14 12.84 -21.17
CA TRP A 170 -3.16 13.47 -20.30
C TRP A 170 -3.14 12.82 -18.88
N ARG A 171 -4.30 12.44 -18.34
CA ARG A 171 -4.37 11.71 -17.07
C ARG A 171 -3.72 10.33 -17.15
N LYS A 172 -3.91 9.62 -18.25
CA LYS A 172 -3.24 8.32 -18.47
C LYS A 172 -1.71 8.44 -18.52
N LEU A 173 -1.21 9.51 -19.12
CA LEU A 173 0.23 9.79 -19.17
C LEU A 173 0.84 10.10 -17.78
N GLN A 174 0.03 10.37 -16.76
CA GLN A 174 0.50 10.58 -15.39
C GLN A 174 0.69 9.28 -14.61
N THR A 175 0.43 8.12 -15.21
CA THR A 175 0.66 6.81 -14.58
C THR A 175 2.11 6.71 -14.13
N SER A 176 2.33 6.37 -12.87
CA SER A 176 3.64 6.35 -12.23
C SER A 176 4.63 5.42 -12.93
N ASP A 177 4.14 4.31 -13.47
CA ASP A 177 4.94 3.31 -14.16
C ASP A 177 5.69 3.86 -15.38
N HIS A 178 5.12 4.84 -16.09
CA HIS A 178 5.82 5.47 -17.20
C HIS A 178 7.15 6.12 -16.77
N PHE A 179 7.19 6.68 -15.57
CA PHE A 179 8.41 7.27 -15.01
C PHE A 179 9.30 6.20 -14.36
N TYR A 180 8.70 5.21 -13.72
CA TYR A 180 9.41 4.11 -13.08
C TYR A 180 10.22 3.29 -14.08
N TYR A 181 9.68 3.01 -15.27
CA TYR A 181 10.39 2.30 -16.35
C TYR A 181 11.62 3.05 -16.88
N MET A 182 11.71 4.36 -16.67
CA MET A 182 12.88 5.14 -16.99
C MET A 182 13.92 5.19 -15.87
N CYS A 183 13.71 4.45 -14.78
CA CYS A 183 14.64 4.37 -13.66
C CYS A 183 15.93 3.68 -14.09
N THR A 184 17.06 4.31 -13.81
CA THR A 184 18.40 3.78 -14.12
C THR A 184 19.15 3.33 -12.87
N LYS A 185 18.50 3.31 -11.72
CA LYS A 185 19.06 2.78 -10.48
C LYS A 185 19.20 1.27 -10.57
N TRP A 186 20.42 0.81 -10.52
CA TRP A 186 20.74 -0.63 -10.48
C TRP A 186 20.80 -1.08 -9.02
N PHE A 187 20.08 -2.11 -8.65
CA PHE A 187 20.03 -2.74 -7.31
C PHE A 187 19.21 -2.03 -6.24
N SER A 188 18.58 -0.92 -6.47
CA SER A 188 17.76 -0.29 -5.44
C SER A 188 16.42 -0.98 -5.25
N ASP A 189 15.81 -1.38 -6.36
CA ASP A 189 14.68 -2.28 -6.42
C ASP A 189 15.00 -3.29 -7.53
N GLY A 190 15.39 -4.49 -7.17
CA GLY A 190 15.77 -5.53 -8.13
C GLY A 190 14.68 -5.83 -9.15
N ASP A 191 13.45 -5.48 -8.83
CA ASP A 191 12.28 -5.82 -9.63
C ASP A 191 12.13 -4.95 -10.87
N VAL A 192 12.48 -3.67 -10.85
CA VAL A 192 12.37 -2.80 -12.05
C VAL A 192 13.14 -3.39 -13.23
N HIS A 193 14.37 -3.80 -13.00
CA HIS A 193 15.22 -4.38 -14.04
C HIS A 193 14.99 -5.87 -14.28
N ALA A 194 14.30 -6.55 -13.38
CA ALA A 194 13.90 -7.94 -13.58
C ALA A 194 12.72 -8.06 -14.55
N TYR A 195 11.77 -7.12 -14.49
CA TYR A 195 10.57 -7.12 -15.32
C TYR A 195 10.70 -6.26 -16.58
N PHE A 196 11.51 -5.20 -16.54
CA PHE A 196 11.61 -4.23 -17.62
C PHE A 196 13.07 -3.92 -17.94
N SER A 197 13.43 -4.04 -19.20
CA SER A 197 14.69 -3.51 -19.71
C SER A 197 14.48 -2.02 -20.04
N PRO A 198 15.33 -1.13 -19.55
CA PRO A 198 15.29 0.28 -19.93
C PRO A 198 15.50 0.46 -21.43
#